data_bc5420f9b4652846752563159387262f
#
_entry.id   bc5420f9b4652846752563159387262f
#
_cell.length_a   1.000
_cell.length_b   1.000
_cell.length_c   1.000
_cell.angle_alpha   90.00
_cell.angle_beta   90.00
_cell.angle_gamma   90.00
#
_symmetry.space_group_name_H-M   'P 1'
#
loop_
_entity.id
_entity.type
_entity.pdbx_description
1 polymer ?
#
loop_
_entity_poly.entity_id
_entity_poly.type
_entity_poly.pdbx_seq_one_letter_code
_entity_poly.pdbx_strand_id
1 'polypeptide(L)'
;MVQACGCSTARDLFPENTESQQDGQTTAIDEEGLKVGFLFPSNNDATDTTSHVEGIRKMQVETGLSDTQIIIKKNVTKENCSAGIDELVEKGCNIIFACDKTFETEVVDAASRYPEVQFCQEDGKKAKKSELDNMHNFYVRLYEAYYAAGVAAGMKLNDMLNRGKISSSNCVIGFVANEESPENISCLNAFYLGVGQVCSQASMMVRYVDSKGVYDDDGEAAKQLVEAGVGMMCTHVYTTAVAAVCAENDIPVVGNEVNIINAAPKEAITSAVADWSVYYTYAVDCVLNGEAIDVDWCGGYDDGAVILTQLNDAILVDGTVEKLQEIEKNLRNGKEKVFDTEKMTIDGDNLEELVGTDKDYKKYKNLVSNGEFKESSKRSAPTMEFLVDGVEVSTYDYLEEDEEESSESTTETDDEE
;
A
#
# COMPACT_ATOMS: atom_id res chain seq x y z
N MET A 1 36.86 -28.43 16.54
CA MET A 1 35.42 -28.72 16.66
C MET A 1 34.67 -27.39 16.40
N VAL A 2 34.22 -27.19 15.20
CA VAL A 2 33.43 -26.02 14.81
C VAL A 2 31.98 -26.48 14.87
N GLN A 3 31.21 -25.87 15.76
CA GLN A 3 29.80 -26.15 15.96
C GLN A 3 29.04 -25.35 14.89
N ALA A 4 28.38 -26.05 13.95
CA ALA A 4 27.49 -25.45 12.98
C ALA A 4 26.25 -24.94 13.72
N CYS A 5 25.99 -23.63 13.64
CA CYS A 5 24.69 -23.06 13.96
C CYS A 5 23.73 -23.47 12.84
N GLY A 6 22.75 -24.31 13.18
CA GLY A 6 21.63 -24.60 12.29
C GLY A 6 20.75 -23.36 12.12
N CYS A 7 20.53 -22.96 10.88
CA CYS A 7 19.48 -22.04 10.50
C CYS A 7 18.15 -22.75 10.80
N SER A 8 17.37 -22.23 11.74
CA SER A 8 15.96 -22.63 11.88
C SER A 8 15.22 -22.05 10.69
N THR A 9 14.60 -22.92 9.91
CA THR A 9 13.70 -22.53 8.83
C THR A 9 12.44 -21.90 9.43
N ALA A 10 11.82 -20.97 8.69
CA ALA A 10 10.61 -20.22 9.09
C ALA A 10 9.42 -21.09 9.56
N ARG A 11 9.52 -22.39 9.40
CA ARG A 11 8.52 -23.40 9.80
C ARG A 11 8.25 -23.51 11.32
N ASP A 12 9.16 -23.00 12.18
CA ASP A 12 9.03 -23.15 13.64
C ASP A 12 8.30 -22.00 14.34
N LEU A 13 7.76 -21.03 13.58
CA LEU A 13 7.15 -19.82 14.14
C LEU A 13 5.61 -19.76 14.07
N PHE A 14 4.94 -20.74 13.48
CA PHE A 14 3.48 -20.71 13.32
C PHE A 14 2.79 -21.64 14.31
N PRO A 15 1.82 -21.16 15.14
CA PRO A 15 0.92 -22.05 15.85
C PRO A 15 -0.05 -22.68 14.84
N GLU A 16 -0.16 -24.02 14.88
CA GLU A 16 -1.15 -24.79 14.12
C GLU A 16 -2.57 -24.26 14.39
N ASN A 17 -3.13 -23.57 13.42
CA ASN A 17 -4.55 -23.25 13.39
C ASN A 17 -5.29 -24.46 12.82
N THR A 18 -5.73 -25.34 13.71
CA THR A 18 -6.61 -26.45 13.36
C THR A 18 -8.02 -25.93 13.11
N GLU A 19 -8.38 -25.67 11.83
CA GLU A 19 -9.72 -25.89 11.32
C GLU A 19 -9.75 -25.85 9.78
N SER A 20 -10.28 -26.95 9.21
CA SER A 20 -10.61 -27.23 7.80
C SER A 20 -9.43 -27.42 6.81
N GLN A 21 -8.88 -28.64 6.78
CA GLN A 21 -8.22 -29.17 5.59
C GLN A 21 -9.24 -29.26 4.44
N GLN A 22 -9.08 -28.41 3.42
CA GLN A 22 -9.53 -28.68 2.08
C GLN A 22 -8.39 -29.44 1.37
N ASP A 23 -8.70 -30.64 0.85
CA ASP A 23 -7.76 -31.49 0.10
C ASP A 23 -7.52 -30.91 -1.30
N GLY A 24 -6.79 -29.81 -1.39
CA GLY A 24 -6.28 -29.24 -2.63
C GLY A 24 -4.78 -29.50 -2.76
N GLN A 25 -4.37 -30.78 -2.90
CA GLN A 25 -2.96 -31.07 -3.21
C GLN A 25 -2.66 -30.66 -4.64
N THR A 26 -1.78 -29.67 -4.82
CA THR A 26 -1.13 -29.41 -6.08
C THR A 26 -0.13 -30.52 -6.39
N THR A 27 0.05 -30.87 -7.69
CA THR A 27 1.11 -31.80 -8.05
C THR A 27 2.44 -31.06 -7.97
N ALA A 28 3.40 -31.55 -7.20
CA ALA A 28 4.74 -30.99 -7.11
C ALA A 28 5.38 -30.88 -8.51
N ILE A 29 6.01 -29.77 -8.80
CA ILE A 29 6.67 -29.48 -10.08
C ILE A 29 8.17 -29.38 -9.82
N ASP A 30 8.98 -30.08 -10.64
CA ASP A 30 10.43 -29.95 -10.55
C ASP A 30 10.85 -28.49 -10.84
N GLU A 31 11.88 -28.02 -10.10
CA GLU A 31 12.40 -26.65 -10.23
C GLU A 31 12.73 -26.30 -11.69
N GLU A 32 13.34 -27.21 -12.46
CA GLU A 32 13.67 -27.01 -13.89
C GLU A 32 12.43 -26.82 -14.78
N GLY A 33 11.28 -27.37 -14.40
CA GLY A 33 10.00 -27.30 -15.12
C GLY A 33 9.13 -26.13 -14.75
N LEU A 34 9.36 -25.51 -13.59
CA LEU A 34 8.53 -24.43 -13.09
C LEU A 34 8.69 -23.14 -13.90
N LYS A 35 7.58 -22.52 -14.27
CA LYS A 35 7.53 -21.16 -14.82
C LYS A 35 6.51 -20.31 -14.09
N VAL A 36 6.89 -19.09 -13.80
CA VAL A 36 6.13 -18.11 -13.04
C VAL A 36 5.77 -16.94 -13.95
N GLY A 37 4.47 -16.61 -14.01
CA GLY A 37 3.95 -15.50 -14.80
C GLY A 37 3.51 -14.33 -13.91
N PHE A 38 3.71 -13.10 -14.40
CA PHE A 38 3.26 -11.88 -13.73
C PHE A 38 2.54 -10.95 -14.71
N LEU A 39 1.44 -10.33 -14.24
CA LEU A 39 0.65 -9.34 -14.97
C LEU A 39 0.62 -8.04 -14.19
N PHE A 40 1.07 -6.94 -14.80
CA PHE A 40 1.06 -5.60 -14.22
C PHE A 40 0.27 -4.62 -15.06
N PRO A 41 -0.52 -3.71 -14.45
CA PRO A 41 -1.28 -2.69 -15.16
C PRO A 41 -0.35 -1.60 -15.74
N SER A 42 0.77 -1.36 -15.10
CA SER A 42 1.70 -0.26 -15.42
C SER A 42 3.04 -0.77 -15.97
N ASN A 43 3.90 0.15 -16.36
CA ASN A 43 5.29 -0.09 -16.74
C ASN A 43 6.23 0.03 -15.52
N ASN A 44 7.55 0.00 -15.73
CA ASN A 44 8.55 0.11 -14.67
C ASN A 44 8.66 1.51 -14.03
N ASP A 45 8.00 2.52 -14.56
CA ASP A 45 8.14 3.90 -14.06
C ASP A 45 7.21 4.15 -12.86
N ALA A 46 6.18 3.32 -12.70
CA ALA A 46 5.31 3.36 -11.52
C ALA A 46 6.00 2.72 -10.30
N THR A 47 5.85 3.33 -9.12
CA THR A 47 6.52 2.89 -7.89
C THR A 47 6.02 1.54 -7.39
N ASP A 48 4.73 1.25 -7.53
CA ASP A 48 4.12 -0.03 -7.24
C ASP A 48 4.71 -1.16 -8.08
N THR A 49 4.76 -1.00 -9.40
CA THR A 49 5.39 -1.99 -10.31
C THR A 49 6.87 -2.19 -9.97
N THR A 50 7.58 -1.15 -9.55
CA THR A 50 8.98 -1.24 -9.10
C THR A 50 9.10 -2.09 -7.84
N SER A 51 8.24 -1.89 -6.85
CA SER A 51 8.17 -2.68 -5.61
C SER A 51 7.93 -4.18 -5.91
N HIS A 52 6.96 -4.48 -6.76
CA HIS A 52 6.70 -5.86 -7.21
C HIS A 52 7.91 -6.49 -7.91
N VAL A 53 8.57 -5.76 -8.82
CA VAL A 53 9.76 -6.24 -9.55
C VAL A 53 10.92 -6.52 -8.59
N GLU A 54 11.08 -5.72 -7.54
CA GLU A 54 12.06 -6.00 -6.49
C GLU A 54 11.70 -7.26 -5.70
N GLY A 55 10.42 -7.45 -5.37
CA GLY A 55 9.92 -8.67 -4.75
C GLY A 55 10.17 -9.91 -5.62
N ILE A 56 9.93 -9.82 -6.95
CA ILE A 56 10.24 -10.90 -7.90
C ILE A 56 11.73 -11.25 -7.89
N ARG A 57 12.62 -10.25 -7.88
CA ARG A 57 14.07 -10.49 -7.86
C ARG A 57 14.52 -11.19 -6.57
N LYS A 58 13.96 -10.80 -5.42
CA LYS A 58 14.24 -11.46 -4.15
C LYS A 58 13.74 -12.91 -4.18
N MET A 59 12.49 -13.14 -4.58
CA MET A 59 11.91 -14.48 -4.74
C MET A 59 12.76 -15.34 -5.68
N GLN A 60 13.20 -14.79 -6.81
CA GLN A 60 14.07 -15.48 -7.76
C GLN A 60 15.39 -15.97 -7.13
N VAL A 61 16.02 -15.11 -6.29
CA VAL A 61 17.26 -15.46 -5.58
C VAL A 61 17.00 -16.57 -4.54
N GLU A 62 15.88 -16.48 -3.82
CA GLU A 62 15.54 -17.43 -2.75
C GLU A 62 15.14 -18.80 -3.29
N THR A 63 14.42 -18.83 -4.41
CA THR A 63 13.94 -20.08 -5.02
C THR A 63 14.92 -20.69 -6.06
N GLY A 64 16.00 -19.96 -6.41
CA GLY A 64 16.98 -20.42 -7.41
C GLY A 64 16.52 -20.38 -8.87
N LEU A 65 15.32 -19.83 -9.16
CA LEU A 65 14.77 -19.79 -10.52
C LEU A 65 15.62 -18.90 -11.45
N SER A 66 15.78 -19.35 -12.69
CA SER A 66 16.47 -18.60 -13.74
C SER A 66 15.61 -17.52 -14.39
N ASP A 67 16.23 -16.54 -15.07
CA ASP A 67 15.52 -15.47 -15.79
C ASP A 67 14.55 -16.02 -16.85
N THR A 68 14.80 -17.21 -17.40
CA THR A 68 13.93 -17.81 -18.42
C THR A 68 12.66 -18.45 -17.87
N GLN A 69 12.60 -18.61 -16.55
CA GLN A 69 11.45 -19.18 -15.85
C GLN A 69 10.47 -18.10 -15.36
N ILE A 70 10.88 -16.83 -15.38
CA ILE A 70 10.06 -15.71 -14.94
C ILE A 70 9.60 -14.91 -16.15
N ILE A 71 8.29 -14.79 -16.34
CA ILE A 71 7.68 -14.11 -17.48
C ILE A 71 6.80 -12.96 -16.99
N ILE A 72 7.22 -11.73 -17.29
CA ILE A 72 6.53 -10.51 -16.84
C ILE A 72 5.82 -9.86 -18.03
N LYS A 73 4.53 -9.57 -17.88
CA LYS A 73 3.74 -8.75 -18.81
C LYS A 73 3.35 -7.45 -18.13
N LYS A 74 3.61 -6.34 -18.82
CA LYS A 74 3.32 -4.97 -18.35
C LYS A 74 2.34 -4.27 -19.26
N ASN A 75 1.77 -3.16 -18.78
CA ASN A 75 0.74 -2.41 -19.50
C ASN A 75 -0.46 -3.30 -19.86
N VAL A 76 -0.82 -4.19 -18.94
CA VAL A 76 -1.99 -5.06 -19.08
C VAL A 76 -3.20 -4.23 -18.66
N THR A 77 -4.21 -4.17 -19.53
CA THR A 77 -5.50 -3.56 -19.20
C THR A 77 -6.54 -4.64 -18.93
N LYS A 78 -7.64 -4.28 -18.30
CA LYS A 78 -8.75 -5.21 -18.08
C LYS A 78 -9.19 -5.90 -19.39
N GLU A 79 -9.24 -5.15 -20.50
CA GLU A 79 -9.69 -5.65 -21.81
C GLU A 79 -8.73 -6.67 -22.43
N ASN A 80 -7.41 -6.56 -22.16
CA ASN A 80 -6.43 -7.48 -22.71
C ASN A 80 -5.91 -8.50 -21.68
N CYS A 81 -6.38 -8.47 -20.43
CA CYS A 81 -5.94 -9.34 -19.34
C CYS A 81 -6.12 -10.83 -19.69
N SER A 82 -7.30 -11.23 -20.17
CA SER A 82 -7.55 -12.62 -20.56
C SER A 82 -6.56 -13.12 -21.63
N ALA A 83 -6.29 -12.32 -22.66
CA ALA A 83 -5.28 -12.65 -23.68
C ALA A 83 -3.86 -12.71 -23.08
N GLY A 84 -3.57 -11.85 -22.12
CA GLY A 84 -2.32 -11.85 -21.36
C GLY A 84 -2.11 -13.13 -20.56
N ILE A 85 -3.17 -13.61 -19.90
CA ILE A 85 -3.16 -14.89 -19.17
C ILE A 85 -2.97 -16.05 -20.12
N ASP A 86 -3.75 -16.13 -21.22
CA ASP A 86 -3.68 -17.21 -22.20
C ASP A 86 -2.25 -17.34 -22.77
N GLU A 87 -1.57 -16.21 -23.06
CA GLU A 87 -0.18 -16.23 -23.52
C GLU A 87 0.80 -16.75 -22.45
N LEU A 88 0.59 -16.44 -21.15
CA LEU A 88 1.42 -16.99 -20.09
C LEU A 88 1.22 -18.50 -19.92
N VAL A 89 -0.02 -18.97 -20.03
CA VAL A 89 -0.34 -20.41 -20.01
C VAL A 89 0.29 -21.13 -21.22
N GLU A 90 0.18 -20.56 -22.42
CA GLU A 90 0.84 -21.12 -23.64
C GLU A 90 2.36 -21.20 -23.52
N LYS A 91 2.98 -20.26 -22.76
CA LYS A 91 4.42 -20.29 -22.44
C LYS A 91 4.77 -21.31 -21.36
N GLY A 92 3.79 -21.97 -20.79
CA GLY A 92 3.93 -23.04 -19.80
C GLY A 92 4.08 -22.53 -18.37
N CYS A 93 3.52 -21.35 -18.01
CA CYS A 93 3.48 -20.91 -16.63
C CYS A 93 2.58 -21.83 -15.80
N ASN A 94 3.08 -22.25 -14.64
CA ASN A 94 2.38 -23.12 -13.69
C ASN A 94 1.70 -22.31 -12.57
N ILE A 95 2.19 -21.11 -12.34
CA ILE A 95 1.62 -20.14 -11.41
C ILE A 95 1.65 -18.74 -12.04
N ILE A 96 0.56 -18.00 -11.90
CA ILE A 96 0.38 -16.66 -12.46
C ILE A 96 -0.10 -15.72 -11.38
N PHE A 97 0.67 -14.63 -11.16
CA PHE A 97 0.33 -13.53 -10.28
C PHE A 97 -0.28 -12.38 -11.07
N ALA A 98 -1.50 -12.00 -10.72
CA ALA A 98 -2.21 -10.87 -11.27
C ALA A 98 -2.17 -9.71 -10.26
N CYS A 99 -1.35 -8.71 -10.55
CA CYS A 99 -0.98 -7.65 -9.60
C CYS A 99 -1.79 -6.36 -9.85
N ASP A 100 -3.10 -6.50 -9.92
CA ASP A 100 -4.07 -5.40 -9.92
C ASP A 100 -5.49 -5.93 -9.67
N LYS A 101 -6.24 -5.28 -8.77
CA LYS A 101 -7.62 -5.64 -8.40
C LYS A 101 -8.58 -5.70 -9.58
N THR A 102 -8.32 -4.96 -10.66
CA THR A 102 -9.20 -4.90 -11.84
C THR A 102 -9.18 -6.18 -12.68
N PHE A 103 -8.18 -7.05 -12.50
CA PHE A 103 -8.02 -8.30 -13.25
C PHE A 103 -8.85 -9.48 -12.69
N GLU A 104 -9.41 -9.33 -11.48
CA GLU A 104 -10.00 -10.44 -10.72
C GLU A 104 -11.05 -11.25 -11.50
N THR A 105 -11.87 -10.61 -12.33
CA THR A 105 -12.90 -11.33 -13.10
C THR A 105 -12.29 -12.25 -14.15
N GLU A 106 -11.31 -11.74 -14.89
CA GLU A 106 -10.58 -12.45 -15.94
C GLU A 106 -9.72 -13.58 -15.35
N VAL A 107 -9.17 -13.37 -14.14
CA VAL A 107 -8.37 -14.37 -13.39
C VAL A 107 -9.26 -15.53 -12.91
N VAL A 108 -10.44 -15.27 -12.36
CA VAL A 108 -11.41 -16.31 -11.96
C VAL A 108 -11.86 -17.14 -13.17
N ASP A 109 -12.14 -16.48 -14.28
CA ASP A 109 -12.51 -17.17 -15.54
C ASP A 109 -11.36 -18.04 -16.06
N ALA A 110 -10.12 -17.56 -15.95
CA ALA A 110 -8.93 -18.32 -16.33
C ALA A 110 -8.69 -19.51 -15.40
N ALA A 111 -8.83 -19.35 -14.08
CA ALA A 111 -8.70 -20.43 -13.11
C ALA A 111 -9.69 -21.58 -13.40
N SER A 112 -10.89 -21.26 -13.85
CA SER A 112 -11.88 -22.26 -14.29
C SER A 112 -11.49 -22.97 -15.59
N ARG A 113 -10.79 -22.28 -16.52
CA ARG A 113 -10.36 -22.84 -17.83
C ARG A 113 -9.08 -23.67 -17.74
N TYR A 114 -8.20 -23.34 -16.80
CA TYR A 114 -6.87 -23.93 -16.65
C TYR A 114 -6.67 -24.47 -15.22
N PRO A 115 -7.34 -25.59 -14.87
CA PRO A 115 -7.32 -26.11 -13.50
C PRO A 115 -5.95 -26.59 -13.03
N GLU A 116 -4.98 -26.79 -13.95
CA GLU A 116 -3.61 -27.18 -13.65
C GLU A 116 -2.67 -26.01 -13.33
N VAL A 117 -3.12 -24.75 -13.53
CA VAL A 117 -2.34 -23.53 -13.28
C VAL A 117 -2.86 -22.86 -12.01
N GLN A 118 -1.95 -22.43 -11.13
CA GLN A 118 -2.29 -21.67 -9.94
C GLN A 118 -2.44 -20.19 -10.27
N PHE A 119 -3.48 -19.54 -9.79
CA PHE A 119 -3.76 -18.13 -10.01
C PHE A 119 -3.81 -17.37 -8.69
N CYS A 120 -2.93 -16.38 -8.55
CA CYS A 120 -2.84 -15.52 -7.37
C CYS A 120 -3.28 -14.10 -7.74
N GLN A 121 -4.35 -13.63 -7.12
CA GLN A 121 -4.96 -12.32 -7.37
C GLN A 121 -4.67 -11.36 -6.22
N GLU A 122 -4.00 -10.26 -6.51
CA GLU A 122 -3.80 -9.17 -5.57
C GLU A 122 -5.11 -8.41 -5.29
N ASP A 123 -5.33 -8.00 -4.03
CA ASP A 123 -6.56 -7.32 -3.57
C ASP A 123 -7.83 -8.05 -4.02
N GLY A 124 -7.76 -9.40 -4.07
CA GLY A 124 -8.87 -10.24 -4.53
C GLY A 124 -9.96 -10.40 -3.47
N LYS A 125 -11.19 -10.66 -3.94
CA LYS A 125 -12.41 -10.82 -3.11
C LYS A 125 -13.18 -12.09 -3.43
N LYS A 126 -12.78 -12.82 -4.47
CA LYS A 126 -13.58 -13.91 -5.05
C LYS A 126 -13.01 -15.30 -4.84
N ALA A 127 -11.76 -15.49 -4.40
CA ALA A 127 -11.15 -16.81 -4.28
C ALA A 127 -12.04 -17.79 -3.48
N LYS A 128 -12.41 -17.46 -2.25
CA LYS A 128 -13.33 -18.29 -1.46
C LYS A 128 -14.70 -18.54 -2.09
N LYS A 129 -15.22 -17.58 -2.88
CA LYS A 129 -16.55 -17.67 -3.49
C LYS A 129 -16.53 -18.42 -4.82
N SER A 130 -15.39 -18.50 -5.48
CA SER A 130 -15.22 -19.22 -6.74
C SER A 130 -15.32 -20.73 -6.54
N GLU A 131 -15.00 -21.23 -5.33
CA GLU A 131 -14.89 -22.67 -5.02
C GLU A 131 -13.88 -23.38 -5.95
N LEU A 132 -12.85 -22.64 -6.45
CA LEU A 132 -11.78 -23.17 -7.31
C LEU A 132 -10.53 -23.38 -6.47
N ASP A 133 -9.97 -24.58 -6.49
CA ASP A 133 -8.79 -24.97 -5.69
C ASP A 133 -7.49 -24.29 -6.15
N ASN A 134 -7.48 -23.73 -7.37
CA ASN A 134 -6.35 -23.06 -8.00
C ASN A 134 -6.49 -21.54 -8.06
N MET A 135 -7.41 -20.95 -7.26
CA MET A 135 -7.64 -19.51 -7.18
C MET A 135 -7.33 -18.99 -5.77
N HIS A 136 -6.40 -18.07 -5.67
CA HIS A 136 -5.89 -17.53 -4.41
C HIS A 136 -5.94 -16.01 -4.43
N ASN A 137 -6.30 -15.39 -3.31
CA ASN A 137 -6.12 -13.97 -3.10
C ASN A 137 -4.87 -13.73 -2.27
N PHE A 138 -4.19 -12.62 -2.51
CA PHE A 138 -3.11 -12.16 -1.65
C PHE A 138 -3.15 -10.65 -1.48
N TYR A 139 -2.70 -10.20 -0.33
CA TYR A 139 -2.48 -8.79 -0.03
C TYR A 139 -1.53 -8.65 1.17
N VAL A 140 -1.12 -7.41 1.45
CA VAL A 140 -0.31 -7.09 2.63
C VAL A 140 -1.00 -6.02 3.47
N ARG A 141 -0.76 -6.06 4.77
CA ARG A 141 -1.23 -5.03 5.70
C ARG A 141 -0.33 -3.79 5.64
N LEU A 142 -0.27 -3.14 4.46
CA LEU A 142 0.58 -1.98 4.20
C LEU A 142 0.33 -0.85 5.21
N TYR A 143 -0.89 -0.75 5.72
CA TYR A 143 -1.26 0.20 6.77
C TYR A 143 -0.40 0.07 8.05
N GLU A 144 0.17 -1.11 8.35
CA GLU A 144 1.09 -1.27 9.48
C GLU A 144 2.40 -0.50 9.26
N ALA A 145 2.94 -0.51 8.02
CA ALA A 145 4.13 0.28 7.67
C ALA A 145 3.81 1.78 7.66
N TYR A 146 2.62 2.19 7.19
CA TYR A 146 2.17 3.58 7.29
C TYR A 146 2.04 4.05 8.74
N TYR A 147 1.53 3.21 9.64
CA TYR A 147 1.48 3.51 11.06
C TYR A 147 2.87 3.74 11.66
N ALA A 148 3.80 2.84 11.41
CA ALA A 148 5.19 2.99 11.87
C ALA A 148 5.86 4.24 11.29
N ALA A 149 5.69 4.50 9.99
CA ALA A 149 6.17 5.73 9.34
C ALA A 149 5.52 6.98 9.95
N GLY A 150 4.24 6.91 10.31
CA GLY A 150 3.49 7.95 11.02
C GLY A 150 4.12 8.29 12.37
N VAL A 151 4.58 7.30 13.13
CA VAL A 151 5.30 7.54 14.40
C VAL A 151 6.59 8.34 14.15
N ALA A 152 7.39 7.98 13.15
CA ALA A 152 8.61 8.72 12.81
C ALA A 152 8.29 10.15 12.35
N ALA A 153 7.26 10.31 11.52
CA ALA A 153 6.75 11.59 11.05
C ALA A 153 6.26 12.47 12.19
N GLY A 154 5.50 11.89 13.13
CA GLY A 154 5.01 12.58 14.32
C GLY A 154 6.13 13.07 15.23
N MET A 155 7.20 12.30 15.42
CA MET A 155 8.40 12.74 16.14
C MET A 155 9.03 13.96 15.47
N LYS A 156 9.14 13.94 14.12
CA LYS A 156 9.66 15.07 13.35
C LYS A 156 8.77 16.30 13.48
N LEU A 157 7.47 16.14 13.33
CA LEU A 157 6.48 17.22 13.41
C LEU A 157 6.49 17.87 14.81
N ASN A 158 6.55 17.04 15.85
CA ASN A 158 6.65 17.50 17.23
C ASN A 158 7.97 18.27 17.53
N ASP A 159 9.10 17.80 16.98
CA ASP A 159 10.38 18.51 17.07
C ASP A 159 10.31 19.88 16.37
N MET A 160 9.68 19.96 15.19
CA MET A 160 9.48 21.21 14.46
C MET A 160 8.62 22.22 15.24
N LEU A 161 7.55 21.75 15.88
CA LEU A 161 6.72 22.56 16.78
C LEU A 161 7.54 23.08 17.97
N ASN A 162 8.25 22.21 18.67
CA ASN A 162 9.03 22.54 19.85
C ASN A 162 10.17 23.54 19.56
N ARG A 163 10.72 23.50 18.36
CA ARG A 163 11.76 24.44 17.89
C ARG A 163 11.17 25.72 17.27
N GLY A 164 9.84 25.84 17.19
CA GLY A 164 9.18 26.99 16.58
C GLY A 164 9.41 27.11 15.06
N LYS A 165 9.73 26.01 14.38
CA LYS A 165 9.87 25.97 12.91
C LYS A 165 8.49 26.01 12.24
N ILE A 166 7.50 25.46 12.88
CA ILE A 166 6.09 25.54 12.50
C ILE A 166 5.27 26.04 13.69
N SER A 167 4.11 26.63 13.41
CA SER A 167 3.12 26.98 14.43
C SER A 167 2.10 25.86 14.62
N SER A 168 1.27 25.94 15.66
CA SER A 168 0.18 24.98 15.86
C SER A 168 -0.82 24.98 14.69
N SER A 169 -0.99 26.11 13.99
CA SER A 169 -1.86 26.18 12.81
C SER A 169 -1.29 25.47 11.58
N ASN A 170 0.01 25.23 11.55
CA ASN A 170 0.70 24.49 10.49
C ASN A 170 1.09 23.07 10.93
N CYS A 171 0.58 22.61 12.07
CA CYS A 171 0.72 21.21 12.50
C CYS A 171 -0.28 20.33 11.72
N VAL A 172 -0.30 20.51 10.40
CA VAL A 172 -1.19 19.83 9.46
C VAL A 172 -0.34 18.95 8.57
N ILE A 173 -0.77 17.70 8.40
CA ILE A 173 -0.17 16.75 7.46
C ILE A 173 -0.94 16.87 6.14
N GLY A 174 -0.25 17.05 5.03
CA GLY A 174 -0.80 16.82 3.71
C GLY A 174 -0.66 15.36 3.32
N PHE A 175 -1.73 14.72 2.86
CA PHE A 175 -1.67 13.37 2.32
C PHE A 175 -2.17 13.37 0.87
N VAL A 176 -1.31 12.97 -0.06
CA VAL A 176 -1.67 12.81 -1.47
C VAL A 176 -1.92 11.34 -1.76
N ALA A 177 -3.12 10.99 -2.22
CA ALA A 177 -3.49 9.63 -2.58
C ALA A 177 -4.02 9.56 -4.02
N ASN A 178 -3.76 8.44 -4.69
CA ASN A 178 -4.13 8.24 -6.09
C ASN A 178 -5.66 8.14 -6.32
N GLU A 179 -6.39 7.62 -5.34
CA GLU A 179 -7.86 7.48 -5.41
C GLU A 179 -8.46 7.34 -4.02
N GLU A 180 -9.76 7.59 -3.88
CA GLU A 180 -10.51 7.22 -2.69
C GLU A 180 -10.85 5.73 -2.72
N SER A 181 -10.05 4.92 -2.00
CA SER A 181 -10.23 3.47 -1.94
C SER A 181 -10.01 2.96 -0.52
N PRO A 182 -10.56 1.79 -0.16
CA PRO A 182 -10.33 1.19 1.15
C PRO A 182 -8.85 1.04 1.52
N GLU A 183 -7.98 0.77 0.55
CA GLU A 183 -6.54 0.70 0.73
C GLU A 183 -5.95 2.04 1.17
N ASN A 184 -6.24 3.09 0.39
CA ASN A 184 -5.77 4.44 0.72
C ASN A 184 -6.32 4.92 2.05
N ILE A 185 -7.61 4.65 2.32
CA ILE A 185 -8.26 5.04 3.58
C ILE A 185 -7.62 4.31 4.77
N SER A 186 -7.31 3.02 4.65
CA SER A 186 -6.59 2.29 5.71
C SER A 186 -5.20 2.87 5.95
N CYS A 187 -4.43 3.13 4.88
CA CYS A 187 -3.07 3.65 4.98
C CYS A 187 -3.02 5.07 5.55
N LEU A 188 -3.87 5.98 5.08
CA LEU A 188 -3.89 7.36 5.59
C LEU A 188 -4.37 7.46 7.04
N ASN A 189 -5.40 6.69 7.42
CA ASN A 189 -5.86 6.62 8.81
C ASN A 189 -4.75 6.06 9.73
N ALA A 190 -4.09 4.97 9.30
CA ALA A 190 -3.00 4.37 10.06
C ALA A 190 -1.82 5.34 10.23
N PHE A 191 -1.43 6.04 9.17
CA PHE A 191 -0.39 7.07 9.24
C PHE A 191 -0.77 8.18 10.23
N TYR A 192 -1.98 8.72 10.14
CA TYR A 192 -2.47 9.75 11.05
C TYR A 192 -2.49 9.28 12.51
N LEU A 193 -2.97 8.07 12.77
CA LEU A 193 -2.97 7.47 14.11
C LEU A 193 -1.55 7.25 14.64
N GLY A 194 -0.62 6.86 13.79
CA GLY A 194 0.81 6.76 14.11
C GLY A 194 1.41 8.12 14.51
N VAL A 195 1.11 9.18 13.75
CA VAL A 195 1.51 10.55 14.11
C VAL A 195 0.92 10.95 15.46
N GLY A 196 -0.35 10.67 15.71
CA GLY A 196 -1.09 10.97 16.93
C GLY A 196 -0.47 10.35 18.19
N GLN A 197 0.25 9.24 18.08
CA GLN A 197 0.98 8.60 19.19
C GLN A 197 2.00 9.54 19.85
N VAL A 198 2.58 10.46 19.09
CA VAL A 198 3.68 11.34 19.54
C VAL A 198 3.42 12.83 19.31
N CYS A 199 2.47 13.18 18.46
CA CYS A 199 2.07 14.55 18.13
C CYS A 199 0.54 14.67 18.10
N SER A 200 -0.09 14.75 19.27
CA SER A 200 -1.56 14.78 19.41
C SER A 200 -2.23 16.06 18.91
N GLN A 201 -1.46 17.08 18.51
CA GLN A 201 -1.99 18.33 17.96
C GLN A 201 -2.13 18.28 16.43
N ALA A 202 -1.62 17.22 15.80
CA ALA A 202 -1.65 17.10 14.35
C ALA A 202 -3.09 16.89 13.84
N SER A 203 -3.39 17.48 12.69
CA SER A 203 -4.53 17.13 11.84
C SER A 203 -4.02 16.71 10.45
N MET A 204 -4.88 16.17 9.63
CA MET A 204 -4.51 15.73 8.28
C MET A 204 -5.49 16.28 7.24
N MET A 205 -4.94 16.76 6.13
CA MET A 205 -5.66 17.18 4.94
C MET A 205 -5.31 16.23 3.79
N VAL A 206 -6.31 15.58 3.23
CA VAL A 206 -6.16 14.58 2.16
C VAL A 206 -6.52 15.18 0.81
N ARG A 207 -5.71 14.90 -0.21
CA ARG A 207 -6.00 15.20 -1.61
C ARG A 207 -5.98 13.90 -2.41
N TYR A 208 -7.12 13.55 -3.02
CA TYR A 208 -7.20 12.48 -4.01
C TYR A 208 -6.95 13.06 -5.40
N VAL A 209 -6.14 12.36 -6.20
CA VAL A 209 -5.69 12.84 -7.51
C VAL A 209 -6.49 12.20 -8.65
N ASP A 210 -7.09 11.02 -8.40
CA ASP A 210 -7.77 10.20 -9.42
C ASP A 210 -6.89 9.92 -10.66
N SER A 211 -5.56 10.01 -10.49
CA SER A 211 -4.57 9.73 -11.52
C SER A 211 -3.92 8.36 -11.31
N LYS A 212 -3.58 7.70 -12.41
CA LYS A 212 -2.86 6.42 -12.37
C LYS A 212 -1.37 6.65 -12.62
N GLY A 213 -0.70 7.37 -11.70
CA GLY A 213 0.75 7.61 -11.77
C GLY A 213 1.11 8.67 -12.82
N VAL A 214 0.34 9.75 -12.93
CA VAL A 214 0.68 10.92 -13.73
C VAL A 214 1.50 11.88 -12.86
N TYR A 215 2.76 12.05 -13.21
CA TYR A 215 3.72 12.81 -12.40
C TYR A 215 3.27 14.27 -12.15
N ASP A 216 2.75 14.92 -13.16
CA ASP A 216 2.33 16.33 -13.07
C ASP A 216 1.08 16.48 -12.19
N ASP A 217 0.12 15.54 -12.25
CA ASP A 217 -1.08 15.57 -11.43
C ASP A 217 -0.75 15.35 -9.94
N ASP A 218 0.12 14.35 -9.64
CA ASP A 218 0.59 14.09 -8.28
C ASP A 218 1.34 15.31 -7.71
N GLY A 219 2.17 15.96 -8.55
CA GLY A 219 2.91 17.17 -8.19
C GLY A 219 1.99 18.36 -7.96
N GLU A 220 0.96 18.53 -8.76
CA GLU A 220 -0.01 19.61 -8.59
C GLU A 220 -0.81 19.47 -7.30
N ALA A 221 -1.29 18.26 -6.98
CA ALA A 221 -1.95 17.99 -5.70
C ALA A 221 -1.05 18.32 -4.49
N ALA A 222 0.25 17.99 -4.59
CA ALA A 222 1.21 18.34 -3.55
C ALA A 222 1.39 19.86 -3.40
N LYS A 223 1.48 20.63 -4.51
CA LYS A 223 1.58 22.09 -4.47
C LYS A 223 0.36 22.74 -3.82
N GLN A 224 -0.83 22.26 -4.10
CA GLN A 224 -2.05 22.74 -3.47
C GLN A 224 -2.03 22.55 -1.94
N LEU A 225 -1.50 21.42 -1.46
CA LEU A 225 -1.31 21.20 -0.02
C LEU A 225 -0.23 22.10 0.58
N VAL A 226 0.86 22.40 -0.18
CA VAL A 226 1.86 23.40 0.23
C VAL A 226 1.22 24.79 0.40
N GLU A 227 0.39 25.20 -0.55
CA GLU A 227 -0.33 26.48 -0.51
C GLU A 227 -1.34 26.54 0.65
N ALA A 228 -1.93 25.40 1.02
CA ALA A 228 -2.77 25.27 2.20
C ALA A 228 -1.99 25.35 3.52
N GLY A 229 -0.64 25.36 3.48
CA GLY A 229 0.23 25.57 4.62
C GLY A 229 0.51 24.34 5.46
N VAL A 230 0.50 23.13 4.85
CA VAL A 230 0.86 21.90 5.55
C VAL A 230 2.32 21.94 6.03
N GLY A 231 2.58 21.38 7.21
CA GLY A 231 3.93 21.32 7.80
C GLY A 231 4.70 20.04 7.47
N MET A 232 4.04 19.04 6.89
CA MET A 232 4.60 17.74 6.55
C MET A 232 3.74 17.09 5.48
N MET A 233 4.32 16.19 4.65
CA MET A 233 3.57 15.40 3.70
C MET A 233 3.78 13.90 3.85
N CYS A 234 2.75 13.16 3.46
CA CYS A 234 2.81 11.73 3.18
C CYS A 234 2.13 11.46 1.84
N THR A 235 2.45 10.37 1.19
CA THR A 235 1.90 10.06 -0.12
C THR A 235 1.59 8.58 -0.30
N HIS A 236 0.52 8.30 -1.05
CA HIS A 236 0.19 6.99 -1.61
C HIS A 236 -0.19 7.16 -3.08
N VAL A 237 0.80 7.58 -3.88
CA VAL A 237 0.70 7.69 -5.34
C VAL A 237 1.83 6.90 -5.99
N TYR A 238 1.75 6.72 -7.29
CA TYR A 238 2.67 5.86 -8.03
C TYR A 238 3.86 6.60 -8.68
N THR A 239 4.13 7.83 -8.22
CA THR A 239 5.28 8.63 -8.68
C THR A 239 6.07 9.23 -7.51
N THR A 240 7.22 9.83 -7.82
CA THR A 240 8.03 10.57 -6.83
C THR A 240 7.78 12.09 -6.86
N ALA A 241 6.73 12.55 -7.55
CA ALA A 241 6.45 13.98 -7.74
C ALA A 241 6.22 14.71 -6.41
N VAL A 242 5.46 14.09 -5.48
CA VAL A 242 5.21 14.65 -4.15
C VAL A 242 6.52 14.90 -3.39
N ALA A 243 7.47 13.96 -3.45
CA ALA A 243 8.78 14.13 -2.83
C ALA A 243 9.58 15.28 -3.46
N ALA A 244 9.51 15.44 -4.79
CA ALA A 244 10.17 16.55 -5.49
C ALA A 244 9.59 17.91 -5.07
N VAL A 245 8.26 18.04 -5.00
CA VAL A 245 7.59 19.26 -4.51
C VAL A 245 7.97 19.55 -3.05
N CYS A 246 8.05 18.54 -2.19
CA CYS A 246 8.49 18.70 -0.81
C CYS A 246 9.95 19.19 -0.71
N ALA A 247 10.84 18.69 -1.56
CA ALA A 247 12.23 19.12 -1.62
C ALA A 247 12.37 20.59 -2.05
N GLU A 248 11.52 21.08 -2.96
CA GLU A 248 11.48 22.47 -3.38
C GLU A 248 10.97 23.44 -2.30
N ASN A 249 10.22 22.93 -1.32
CA ASN A 249 9.54 23.72 -0.29
C ASN A 249 10.04 23.45 1.15
N ASP A 250 11.14 22.70 1.32
CA ASP A 250 11.73 22.33 2.62
C ASP A 250 10.70 21.64 3.57
N ILE A 251 9.77 20.85 3.02
CA ILE A 251 8.71 20.15 3.76
C ILE A 251 9.09 18.68 3.97
N PRO A 252 9.17 18.16 5.22
CA PRO A 252 9.42 16.74 5.45
C PRO A 252 8.36 15.84 4.80
N VAL A 253 8.79 14.70 4.24
CA VAL A 253 7.91 13.80 3.51
C VAL A 253 8.15 12.33 3.83
N VAL A 254 7.06 11.55 3.86
CA VAL A 254 7.07 10.09 3.87
C VAL A 254 6.55 9.59 2.51
N GLY A 255 7.32 8.67 1.91
CA GLY A 255 7.02 8.10 0.59
C GLY A 255 6.24 6.81 0.64
N ASN A 256 5.96 6.27 -0.56
CA ASN A 256 5.27 5.02 -0.81
C ASN A 256 6.08 4.11 -1.73
N GLU A 257 6.18 2.82 -1.42
CA GLU A 257 6.70 1.71 -2.21
C GLU A 257 8.18 1.79 -2.61
N VAL A 258 8.79 2.94 -2.71
CA VAL A 258 10.20 3.12 -3.09
C VAL A 258 10.92 4.07 -2.15
N ASN A 259 12.26 3.94 -2.09
CA ASN A 259 13.09 4.86 -1.33
C ASN A 259 13.17 6.22 -2.05
N ILE A 260 12.61 7.26 -1.43
CA ILE A 260 12.54 8.62 -2.00
C ILE A 260 13.68 9.56 -1.56
N ILE A 261 14.70 9.06 -0.84
CA ILE A 261 15.81 9.91 -0.35
C ILE A 261 16.55 10.60 -1.52
N ASN A 262 16.63 9.95 -2.68
CA ASN A 262 17.25 10.58 -3.85
C ASN A 262 16.41 11.73 -4.43
N ALA A 263 15.10 11.68 -4.31
CA ALA A 263 14.19 12.74 -4.77
C ALA A 263 14.12 13.91 -3.77
N ALA A 264 14.21 13.62 -2.47
CA ALA A 264 14.14 14.61 -1.40
C ALA A 264 15.20 14.35 -0.31
N PRO A 265 16.51 14.62 -0.59
CA PRO A 265 17.60 14.19 0.29
C PRO A 265 17.60 14.79 1.70
N LYS A 266 16.95 15.94 1.89
CA LYS A 266 16.87 16.64 3.17
C LYS A 266 15.47 16.62 3.78
N GLU A 267 14.47 16.14 3.04
CA GLU A 267 13.06 16.18 3.41
C GLU A 267 12.48 14.78 3.59
N ALA A 268 12.95 13.78 2.84
CA ALA A 268 12.51 12.39 2.98
C ALA A 268 12.85 11.83 4.36
N ILE A 269 11.88 11.28 5.07
CA ILE A 269 12.07 10.56 6.35
C ILE A 269 12.33 9.08 6.07
N THR A 270 11.41 8.44 5.38
CA THR A 270 11.39 7.03 4.98
C THR A 270 10.25 6.83 3.98
N SER A 271 10.02 5.58 3.55
CA SER A 271 8.81 5.18 2.82
C SER A 271 8.24 3.91 3.41
N ALA A 272 6.90 3.78 3.39
CA ALA A 272 6.20 2.54 3.66
C ALA A 272 6.25 1.65 2.41
N VAL A 273 6.58 0.37 2.56
CA VAL A 273 6.82 -0.55 1.43
C VAL A 273 6.23 -1.93 1.72
N ALA A 274 5.61 -2.52 0.71
CA ALA A 274 5.25 -3.93 0.66
C ALA A 274 6.45 -4.77 0.22
N ASP A 275 6.87 -5.75 1.01
CA ASP A 275 7.85 -6.76 0.57
C ASP A 275 7.13 -7.95 -0.07
N TRP A 276 6.79 -7.82 -1.34
CA TRP A 276 6.08 -8.82 -2.10
C TRP A 276 6.82 -10.16 -2.22
N SER A 277 8.14 -10.18 -1.97
CA SER A 277 8.92 -11.41 -2.02
C SER A 277 8.41 -12.47 -1.04
N VAL A 278 7.88 -12.03 0.09
CA VAL A 278 7.35 -12.95 1.13
C VAL A 278 6.23 -13.81 0.58
N TYR A 279 5.23 -13.21 -0.07
CA TYR A 279 4.15 -13.98 -0.68
C TYR A 279 4.60 -14.74 -1.93
N TYR A 280 5.41 -14.13 -2.78
CA TYR A 280 5.85 -14.78 -4.01
C TYR A 280 6.68 -16.03 -3.73
N THR A 281 7.64 -15.94 -2.79
CA THR A 281 8.43 -17.10 -2.36
C THR A 281 7.52 -18.18 -1.76
N TYR A 282 6.63 -17.81 -0.84
CA TYR A 282 5.68 -18.73 -0.23
C TYR A 282 4.85 -19.50 -1.27
N ALA A 283 4.22 -18.78 -2.21
CA ALA A 283 3.33 -19.41 -3.21
C ALA A 283 4.11 -20.28 -4.21
N VAL A 284 5.31 -19.84 -4.61
CA VAL A 284 6.21 -20.62 -5.49
C VAL A 284 6.70 -21.89 -4.78
N ASP A 285 7.09 -21.79 -3.50
CA ASP A 285 7.50 -22.95 -2.71
C ASP A 285 6.36 -23.97 -2.53
N CYS A 286 5.13 -23.51 -2.34
CA CYS A 286 3.97 -24.41 -2.31
C CYS A 286 3.85 -25.21 -3.62
N VAL A 287 4.01 -24.56 -4.77
CA VAL A 287 3.95 -25.25 -6.08
C VAL A 287 5.11 -26.25 -6.25
N LEU A 288 6.34 -25.87 -5.87
CA LEU A 288 7.51 -26.75 -5.92
C LEU A 288 7.33 -27.99 -5.02
N ASN A 289 6.76 -27.82 -3.85
CA ASN A 289 6.58 -28.89 -2.88
C ASN A 289 5.28 -29.69 -3.07
N GLY A 290 4.37 -29.27 -3.94
CA GLY A 290 3.03 -29.85 -4.07
C GLY A 290 2.15 -29.58 -2.86
N GLU A 291 2.40 -28.47 -2.16
CA GLU A 291 1.61 -27.99 -1.02
C GLU A 291 0.48 -27.08 -1.50
N ALA A 292 -0.60 -27.00 -0.73
CA ALA A 292 -1.69 -26.07 -1.04
C ALA A 292 -1.28 -24.62 -0.72
N ILE A 293 -1.60 -23.69 -1.64
CA ILE A 293 -1.49 -22.27 -1.38
C ILE A 293 -2.72 -21.82 -0.56
N ASP A 294 -2.55 -20.94 0.41
CA ASP A 294 -3.67 -20.34 1.14
C ASP A 294 -4.66 -19.66 0.20
N VAL A 295 -5.94 -19.91 0.41
CA VAL A 295 -7.00 -19.34 -0.45
C VAL A 295 -7.05 -17.80 -0.36
N ASP A 296 -6.65 -17.23 0.79
CA ASP A 296 -6.78 -15.79 1.06
C ASP A 296 -5.67 -15.37 2.06
N TRP A 297 -4.47 -15.14 1.55
CA TRP A 297 -3.29 -14.78 2.33
C TRP A 297 -3.19 -13.27 2.57
N CYS A 298 -2.80 -12.88 3.80
CA CYS A 298 -2.55 -11.48 4.14
C CYS A 298 -1.41 -11.35 5.15
N GLY A 299 -0.25 -10.88 4.70
CA GLY A 299 0.93 -10.68 5.53
C GLY A 299 1.08 -9.25 6.07
N GLY A 300 1.87 -9.10 7.13
CA GLY A 300 2.20 -7.81 7.74
C GLY A 300 3.62 -7.79 8.30
N TYR A 301 3.84 -7.01 9.36
CA TYR A 301 5.12 -7.00 10.08
C TYR A 301 5.47 -8.36 10.69
N ASP A 302 4.49 -9.13 11.14
CA ASP A 302 4.67 -10.46 11.71
C ASP A 302 5.25 -11.45 10.69
N ASP A 303 4.85 -11.33 9.43
CA ASP A 303 5.37 -12.15 8.32
C ASP A 303 6.62 -11.53 7.66
N GLY A 304 6.93 -10.26 7.96
CA GLY A 304 7.95 -9.49 7.28
C GLY A 304 7.53 -8.97 5.90
N ALA A 305 6.22 -9.01 5.60
CA ALA A 305 5.65 -8.60 4.31
C ALA A 305 5.50 -7.09 4.15
N VAL A 306 5.71 -6.32 5.20
CA VAL A 306 5.75 -4.85 5.17
C VAL A 306 6.96 -4.33 5.92
N ILE A 307 7.58 -3.28 5.39
CA ILE A 307 8.81 -2.69 5.93
C ILE A 307 8.81 -1.17 5.76
N LEU A 308 9.72 -0.50 6.45
CA LEU A 308 10.15 0.86 6.11
C LEU A 308 11.43 0.81 5.26
N THR A 309 11.57 1.73 4.31
CA THR A 309 12.86 1.94 3.63
C THR A 309 13.90 2.47 4.60
N GLN A 310 15.13 2.60 4.12
CA GLN A 310 16.19 3.24 4.90
C GLN A 310 15.70 4.57 5.50
N LEU A 311 15.91 4.73 6.80
CA LEU A 311 15.69 6.00 7.49
C LEU A 311 16.76 7.02 7.06
N ASN A 312 16.36 8.27 6.88
CA ASN A 312 17.27 9.33 6.49
C ASN A 312 17.89 10.02 7.71
N ASP A 313 19.10 9.60 8.07
CA ASP A 313 19.84 10.15 9.21
C ASP A 313 20.01 11.67 9.18
N ALA A 314 19.94 12.29 7.98
CA ALA A 314 20.11 13.74 7.83
C ALA A 314 18.99 14.56 8.49
N ILE A 315 17.80 13.95 8.68
CA ILE A 315 16.62 14.67 9.20
C ILE A 315 15.93 13.99 10.38
N LEU A 316 16.38 12.81 10.77
CA LEU A 316 15.81 12.10 11.91
C LEU A 316 15.96 12.90 13.21
N VAL A 317 14.98 12.75 14.08
CA VAL A 317 15.01 13.22 15.46
C VAL A 317 15.66 12.16 16.34
N ASP A 318 16.42 12.58 17.34
CA ASP A 318 17.02 11.66 18.31
C ASP A 318 15.94 10.76 18.95
N GLY A 319 16.24 9.47 19.06
CA GLY A 319 15.33 8.47 19.61
C GLY A 319 14.30 7.89 18.62
N THR A 320 14.28 8.35 17.35
CA THR A 320 13.34 7.81 16.34
C THR A 320 13.60 6.34 16.04
N VAL A 321 14.88 5.94 15.92
CA VAL A 321 15.25 4.55 15.62
C VAL A 321 14.78 3.62 16.73
N GLU A 322 15.04 3.96 17.99
CA GLU A 322 14.64 3.18 19.15
C GLU A 322 13.12 3.07 19.25
N LYS A 323 12.41 4.18 18.97
CA LYS A 323 10.94 4.20 18.99
C LYS A 323 10.35 3.31 17.89
N LEU A 324 10.90 3.37 16.69
CA LEU A 324 10.46 2.50 15.59
C LEU A 324 10.72 1.02 15.88
N GLN A 325 11.89 0.66 16.43
CA GLN A 325 12.19 -0.70 16.84
C GLN A 325 11.18 -1.23 17.89
N GLU A 326 10.75 -0.38 18.81
CA GLU A 326 9.68 -0.71 19.78
C GLU A 326 8.35 -0.98 19.07
N ILE A 327 7.93 -0.08 18.18
CA ILE A 327 6.66 -0.18 17.43
C ILE A 327 6.66 -1.42 16.54
N GLU A 328 7.68 -1.62 15.72
CA GLU A 328 7.80 -2.79 14.85
C GLU A 328 7.77 -4.11 15.64
N LYS A 329 8.48 -4.15 16.77
CA LYS A 329 8.44 -5.31 17.65
C LYS A 329 7.04 -5.55 18.20
N ASN A 330 6.31 -4.50 18.53
CA ASN A 330 4.96 -4.62 19.07
C ASN A 330 3.95 -5.01 17.99
N LEU A 331 4.11 -4.52 16.76
CA LEU A 331 3.34 -4.96 15.59
C LEU A 331 3.57 -6.46 15.32
N ARG A 332 4.85 -6.90 15.23
CA ARG A 332 5.21 -8.31 14.99
C ARG A 332 4.62 -9.29 16.01
N ASN A 333 4.41 -8.88 17.23
CA ASN A 333 3.89 -9.76 18.28
C ASN A 333 2.43 -9.46 18.68
N GLY A 334 1.73 -8.66 17.88
CA GLY A 334 0.30 -8.32 18.05
C GLY A 334 -0.02 -7.51 19.31
N LYS A 335 0.98 -6.79 19.87
CA LYS A 335 0.76 -5.90 21.04
C LYS A 335 0.38 -4.50 20.65
N GLU A 336 0.80 -4.04 19.49
CA GLU A 336 0.40 -2.75 18.94
C GLU A 336 -0.89 -2.95 18.15
N LYS A 337 -1.88 -2.11 18.41
CA LYS A 337 -3.14 -2.06 17.66
C LYS A 337 -3.11 -0.81 16.79
N VAL A 338 -3.00 -0.99 15.47
CA VAL A 338 -3.01 0.14 14.55
C VAL A 338 -4.32 0.89 14.63
N PHE A 339 -5.43 0.17 14.56
CA PHE A 339 -6.78 0.73 14.64
C PHE A 339 -7.40 0.42 16.00
N ASP A 340 -6.81 1.03 17.05
CA ASP A 340 -7.29 0.93 18.43
C ASP A 340 -8.58 1.72 18.58
N THR A 341 -9.70 1.01 18.79
CA THR A 341 -11.05 1.61 18.88
C THR A 341 -11.23 2.50 20.11
N GLU A 342 -10.34 2.42 21.10
CA GLU A 342 -10.34 3.32 22.26
C GLU A 342 -9.65 4.66 21.94
N LYS A 343 -8.84 4.72 20.90
CA LYS A 343 -8.03 5.90 20.53
C LYS A 343 -8.55 6.64 19.30
N MET A 344 -9.42 6.02 18.52
CA MET A 344 -9.99 6.63 17.32
C MET A 344 -11.48 6.88 17.47
N THR A 345 -11.96 7.99 16.93
CA THR A 345 -13.37 8.33 16.82
C THR A 345 -13.73 8.65 15.38
N ILE A 346 -15.02 8.60 15.06
CA ILE A 346 -15.60 8.89 13.76
C ILE A 346 -16.83 9.76 14.03
N ASP A 347 -16.82 11.01 13.57
CA ASP A 347 -17.85 12.01 13.85
C ASP A 347 -18.13 12.18 15.35
N GLY A 348 -17.09 12.02 16.20
CA GLY A 348 -17.16 12.11 17.65
C GLY A 348 -17.57 10.82 18.36
N ASP A 349 -17.97 9.78 17.63
CA ASP A 349 -18.45 8.51 18.19
C ASP A 349 -17.38 7.40 18.12
N ASN A 350 -17.48 6.43 19.01
CA ASN A 350 -16.62 5.26 19.02
C ASN A 350 -17.10 4.20 18.00
N LEU A 351 -16.18 3.60 17.24
CA LEU A 351 -16.52 2.58 16.24
C LEU A 351 -17.26 1.37 16.84
N GLU A 352 -16.94 0.94 18.08
CA GLU A 352 -17.64 -0.18 18.74
C GLU A 352 -19.12 0.13 19.00
N GLU A 353 -19.44 1.41 19.27
CA GLU A 353 -20.82 1.87 19.43
C GLU A 353 -21.51 1.97 18.06
N LEU A 354 -20.83 2.55 17.06
CA LEU A 354 -21.35 2.72 15.69
C LEU A 354 -21.73 1.39 15.05
N VAL A 355 -20.90 0.34 15.17
CA VAL A 355 -21.23 -0.99 14.60
C VAL A 355 -22.45 -1.65 15.26
N GLY A 356 -22.86 -1.19 16.43
CA GLY A 356 -24.06 -1.64 17.14
C GLY A 356 -25.33 -0.83 16.84
N THR A 357 -25.19 0.43 16.52
CA THR A 357 -26.27 1.43 16.45
C THR A 357 -26.52 1.98 15.05
N ASP A 358 -25.48 2.16 14.24
CA ASP A 358 -25.57 2.76 12.91
C ASP A 358 -25.57 1.68 11.79
N LYS A 359 -26.50 1.84 10.84
CA LYS A 359 -26.68 0.90 9.72
C LYS A 359 -25.47 0.88 8.76
N ASP A 360 -24.78 2.03 8.57
CA ASP A 360 -23.70 2.17 7.62
C ASP A 360 -22.40 1.53 8.15
N TYR A 361 -22.23 1.50 9.47
CA TYR A 361 -21.10 0.84 10.15
C TYR A 361 -21.35 -0.62 10.52
N LYS A 362 -22.60 -1.09 10.46
CA LYS A 362 -22.97 -2.47 10.81
C LYS A 362 -22.21 -3.54 10.03
N LYS A 363 -21.76 -3.22 8.82
CA LYS A 363 -20.92 -4.10 7.98
C LYS A 363 -19.58 -4.45 8.63
N TYR A 364 -19.05 -3.61 9.52
CA TYR A 364 -17.78 -3.79 10.23
C TYR A 364 -17.89 -4.59 11.55
N LYS A 365 -19.09 -4.94 11.99
CA LYS A 365 -19.32 -5.58 13.29
C LYS A 365 -18.43 -6.81 13.54
N ASN A 366 -18.17 -7.61 12.51
CA ASN A 366 -17.36 -8.82 12.62
C ASN A 366 -15.85 -8.56 12.49
N LEU A 367 -15.46 -7.32 12.22
CA LEU A 367 -14.07 -6.88 12.13
C LEU A 367 -13.62 -6.15 13.41
N VAL A 368 -14.56 -5.77 14.27
CA VAL A 368 -14.26 -5.13 15.57
C VAL A 368 -14.24 -6.18 16.66
N SER A 369 -13.13 -6.33 17.34
CA SER A 369 -12.97 -7.23 18.47
C SER A 369 -11.80 -6.84 19.37
N ASN A 370 -11.99 -6.99 20.70
CA ASN A 370 -10.94 -6.72 21.70
C ASN A 370 -10.37 -5.30 21.65
N GLY A 371 -11.20 -4.29 21.36
CA GLY A 371 -10.75 -2.89 21.27
C GLY A 371 -9.92 -2.61 20.01
N GLU A 372 -10.13 -3.37 18.92
CA GLU A 372 -9.40 -3.20 17.67
C GLU A 372 -10.32 -3.43 16.48
N PHE A 373 -10.19 -2.59 15.45
CA PHE A 373 -10.72 -2.86 14.14
C PHE A 373 -9.70 -3.64 13.32
N LYS A 374 -9.98 -4.92 13.07
CA LYS A 374 -9.09 -5.86 12.36
C LYS A 374 -9.43 -5.87 10.89
N GLU A 375 -8.95 -4.89 10.21
CA GLU A 375 -9.28 -4.52 8.83
C GLU A 375 -9.24 -5.70 7.85
N SER A 376 -8.15 -6.49 7.89
CA SER A 376 -7.91 -7.61 6.95
C SER A 376 -8.21 -9.01 7.54
N SER A 377 -8.94 -9.12 8.67
CA SER A 377 -9.11 -10.41 9.37
C SER A 377 -10.10 -11.39 8.71
N LYS A 378 -10.91 -10.94 7.75
CA LYS A 378 -11.92 -11.78 7.08
C LYS A 378 -11.59 -12.05 5.62
N ARG A 379 -10.77 -11.23 5.03
CA ARG A 379 -10.22 -11.34 3.68
C ARG A 379 -8.94 -10.51 3.61
N SER A 380 -8.06 -10.84 2.67
CA SER A 380 -6.82 -10.10 2.43
C SER A 380 -7.09 -8.66 1.95
N ALA A 381 -8.07 -8.50 1.06
CA ALA A 381 -8.44 -7.20 0.48
C ALA A 381 -8.87 -6.17 1.53
N PRO A 382 -8.45 -4.91 1.42
CA PRO A 382 -8.83 -3.82 2.31
C PRO A 382 -10.34 -3.60 2.40
N THR A 383 -10.83 -3.12 3.55
CA THR A 383 -12.26 -3.00 3.85
C THR A 383 -12.67 -1.64 4.43
N MET A 384 -11.73 -0.82 4.89
CA MET A 384 -12.02 0.45 5.55
C MET A 384 -12.53 1.51 4.56
N GLU A 385 -13.73 2.05 4.81
CA GLU A 385 -14.37 3.06 3.96
C GLU A 385 -14.81 4.30 4.78
N PHE A 386 -14.13 4.57 5.88
CA PHE A 386 -14.41 5.71 6.76
C PHE A 386 -13.11 6.40 7.18
N LEU A 387 -13.18 7.72 7.37
CA LEU A 387 -12.09 8.51 7.92
C LEU A 387 -12.24 8.63 9.43
N VAL A 388 -11.11 8.65 10.15
CA VAL A 388 -11.11 8.95 11.59
C VAL A 388 -11.13 10.47 11.81
N ASP A 389 -11.62 10.91 12.96
CA ASP A 389 -11.63 12.33 13.34
C ASP A 389 -10.23 12.93 13.28
N GLY A 390 -10.13 14.14 12.73
CA GLY A 390 -8.88 14.85 12.50
C GLY A 390 -8.29 14.64 11.10
N VAL A 391 -8.93 13.80 10.29
CA VAL A 391 -8.63 13.61 8.86
C VAL A 391 -9.74 14.23 8.02
N GLU A 392 -9.40 15.13 7.14
CA GLU A 392 -10.36 15.84 6.27
C GLU A 392 -9.93 15.75 4.81
N VAL A 393 -10.90 15.54 3.91
CA VAL A 393 -10.65 15.62 2.46
C VAL A 393 -10.69 17.07 2.03
N SER A 394 -9.63 17.53 1.38
CA SER A 394 -9.56 18.89 0.85
C SER A 394 -10.46 19.04 -0.36
N THR A 395 -11.44 19.93 -0.26
CA THR A 395 -12.34 20.35 -1.35
C THR A 395 -11.76 21.58 -2.08
N TYR A 396 -10.50 21.55 -2.46
CA TYR A 396 -9.94 22.63 -3.27
C TYR A 396 -10.58 22.55 -4.66
N ASP A 397 -11.64 23.32 -4.86
CA ASP A 397 -12.16 23.57 -6.21
C ASP A 397 -11.10 24.40 -6.95
N TYR A 398 -10.72 23.97 -8.15
CA TYR A 398 -9.98 24.80 -9.06
C TYR A 398 -10.77 26.09 -9.22
N LEU A 399 -10.26 27.19 -8.72
CA LEU A 399 -10.66 28.49 -9.24
C LEU A 399 -10.14 28.47 -10.67
N GLU A 400 -11.02 28.16 -11.63
CA GLU A 400 -10.77 28.49 -13.03
C GLU A 400 -10.34 29.95 -13.02
N GLU A 401 -9.06 30.22 -13.34
CA GLU A 401 -8.65 31.58 -13.66
C GLU A 401 -9.55 31.98 -14.84
N ASP A 402 -10.54 32.82 -14.53
CA ASP A 402 -11.33 33.52 -15.57
C ASP A 402 -10.31 34.19 -16.50
N GLU A 403 -10.08 33.60 -17.67
CA GLU A 403 -9.44 34.30 -18.79
C GLU A 403 -10.29 35.55 -19.05
N GLU A 404 -9.91 36.68 -18.44
CA GLU A 404 -10.40 37.98 -18.85
C GLU A 404 -10.05 38.14 -20.33
N GLU A 405 -10.99 37.80 -21.20
CA GLU A 405 -10.99 38.25 -22.59
C GLU A 405 -10.81 39.77 -22.57
N SER A 406 -9.58 40.24 -22.77
CA SER A 406 -9.31 41.62 -23.13
C SER A 406 -9.94 41.86 -24.50
N SER A 407 -11.19 42.28 -24.47
CA SER A 407 -11.85 42.88 -25.65
C SER A 407 -11.17 44.21 -25.94
N GLU A 408 -10.11 44.21 -26.72
CA GLU A 408 -9.62 45.39 -27.41
C GLU A 408 -10.72 45.80 -28.43
N SER A 409 -11.45 46.84 -28.07
CA SER A 409 -12.32 47.58 -28.97
C SER A 409 -11.45 48.34 -29.98
N THR A 410 -11.35 47.80 -31.18
CA THR A 410 -10.93 48.60 -32.35
C THR A 410 -12.05 49.54 -32.72
N THR A 411 -11.90 50.80 -32.32
CA THR A 411 -12.63 51.92 -32.93
C THR A 411 -12.12 52.17 -34.33
N GLU A 412 -12.89 51.74 -35.33
CA GLU A 412 -12.76 52.27 -36.69
C GLU A 412 -13.14 53.74 -36.68
N THR A 413 -12.22 54.60 -36.97
CA THR A 413 -12.49 55.99 -37.39
C THR A 413 -12.61 56.00 -38.90
N ASP A 414 -13.85 56.15 -39.38
CA ASP A 414 -14.15 56.69 -40.72
C ASP A 414 -13.61 58.09 -40.77
N ASP A 415 -12.75 58.41 -41.73
CA ASP A 415 -12.56 59.74 -42.27
C ASP A 415 -12.60 59.65 -43.78
N GLU A 416 -13.63 60.36 -44.32
CA GLU A 416 -13.80 60.76 -45.72
C GLU A 416 -12.72 61.76 -46.13
N GLU A 417 -12.03 61.54 -47.24
CA GLU A 417 -11.94 62.45 -48.42
C GLU A 417 -11.06 61.80 -49.51
#